data_5bf1c4e457575a972f798370660d11c9
#
_entry.id   5bf1c4e457575a972f798370660d11c9
#
_cell.length_a   1.000
_cell.length_b   1.000
_cell.length_c   1.000
_cell.angle_alpha   90.00
_cell.angle_beta   90.00
_cell.angle_gamma   90.00
#
_symmetry.space_group_name_H-M   'P 1'
#
loop_
_entity.id
_entity.type
_entity.pdbx_description
1 polymer ?
#
loop_
_entity_poly.entity_id
_entity_poly.type
_entity_poly.pdbx_seq_one_letter_code
_entity_poly.pdbx_strand_id
1 'polypeptide(L)'
;MRLRSVAIALIATALVVVGAAASSASTGFDDERPAGFDVNPKHQSNWEPTLAVDPNDPNRVYQLITGINASACKGSCPGTSVLFRRSTDGGASYGPETFVCGLDCKTIGWQFDPQIRVATDSNPGCGCGTIYLAFMDQYDPGVQLFTSHDGGDTWSPPVTMNGGLKYMDKPILVISPTGRDVYVAFNDKFSNMVVASHDFGQTFLPPQKVNDDHLWWYANGGAMAPNGDVFFGLDGESSLSGHGHDFDGPDEVALLRCSPSSTRSCDTPMLTSFGTAAPPPSCRVPGCYPDYFAATGGIAIDAAGHMVFAYTFNDVANGPKALYAQTSDDGITWSPRVLVNAEGDSSVPQIAAAAAGDFRLAWQDDRTGRFNTWYARSTDGGASWGAQVRLSNLGSGASYKHPNGYDFTDGDYFGLAVSSTGVAHVTWGEADGSSLYCCGDVWYTKG
;
A
#
# COMPACT_ATOMS: atom_id res chain seq x y z
N MET A 1 -50.26 -73.40 -29.29
CA MET A 1 -50.21 -72.26 -28.36
C MET A 1 -48.89 -71.59 -28.57
N ARG A 2 -48.87 -70.45 -29.31
CA ARG A 2 -47.62 -69.71 -29.64
C ARG A 2 -47.55 -68.45 -28.75
N LEU A 3 -46.54 -68.36 -27.87
CA LEU A 3 -46.23 -67.19 -27.11
C LEU A 3 -45.54 -66.19 -28.03
N ARG A 4 -46.09 -64.95 -28.10
CA ARG A 4 -45.46 -63.80 -28.76
C ARG A 4 -44.67 -63.04 -27.69
N SER A 5 -43.36 -62.92 -27.88
CA SER A 5 -42.47 -62.08 -27.07
C SER A 5 -42.61 -60.60 -27.57
N VAL A 6 -42.92 -59.71 -26.67
CA VAL A 6 -42.92 -58.28 -26.91
C VAL A 6 -41.56 -57.72 -26.44
N ALA A 7 -40.80 -57.17 -27.38
CA ALA A 7 -39.56 -56.47 -27.06
C ALA A 7 -39.90 -55.00 -26.74
N ILE A 8 -39.57 -54.56 -25.52
CA ILE A 8 -39.65 -53.13 -25.13
C ILE A 8 -38.30 -52.49 -25.43
N ALA A 9 -38.27 -51.56 -26.36
CA ALA A 9 -37.09 -50.72 -26.65
C ALA A 9 -37.07 -49.57 -25.67
N LEU A 10 -36.05 -49.51 -24.80
CA LEU A 10 -35.74 -48.37 -23.97
C LEU A 10 -34.95 -47.35 -24.80
N ILE A 11 -35.57 -46.20 -25.08
CA ILE A 11 -34.89 -45.05 -25.64
C ILE A 11 -34.23 -44.27 -24.49
N ALA A 12 -32.90 -44.32 -24.37
CA ALA A 12 -32.14 -43.47 -23.46
C ALA A 12 -31.95 -42.09 -24.10
N THR A 13 -32.66 -41.11 -23.58
CA THR A 13 -32.43 -39.71 -23.94
C THR A 13 -31.24 -39.20 -23.19
N ALA A 14 -30.12 -39.00 -23.86
CA ALA A 14 -28.94 -38.34 -23.28
C ALA A 14 -29.23 -36.82 -23.19
N LEU A 15 -29.37 -36.31 -21.98
CA LEU A 15 -29.42 -34.87 -21.70
C LEU A 15 -28.00 -34.31 -21.84
N VAL A 16 -27.71 -33.64 -22.93
CA VAL A 16 -26.48 -32.86 -23.06
C VAL A 16 -26.72 -31.55 -22.30
N VAL A 17 -26.17 -31.48 -21.09
CA VAL A 17 -26.06 -30.21 -20.35
C VAL A 17 -24.93 -29.43 -21.01
N VAL A 18 -25.27 -28.52 -21.91
CA VAL A 18 -24.33 -27.47 -22.35
C VAL A 18 -24.20 -26.50 -21.20
N GLY A 19 -23.16 -26.65 -20.41
CA GLY A 19 -22.73 -25.62 -19.45
C GLY A 19 -22.39 -24.36 -20.24
N ALA A 20 -23.25 -23.37 -20.18
CA ALA A 20 -22.88 -22.03 -20.59
C ALA A 20 -21.73 -21.57 -19.66
N ALA A 21 -20.50 -21.56 -20.18
CA ALA A 21 -19.44 -20.80 -19.54
C ALA A 21 -19.93 -19.35 -19.51
N ALA A 22 -20.17 -18.84 -18.30
CA ALA A 22 -20.39 -17.43 -18.11
C ALA A 22 -19.12 -16.73 -18.64
N SER A 23 -19.23 -16.02 -19.75
CA SER A 23 -18.18 -15.10 -20.18
C SER A 23 -18.05 -14.06 -19.06
N SER A 24 -16.99 -14.13 -18.25
CA SER A 24 -16.61 -13.02 -17.42
C SER A 24 -16.46 -11.82 -18.36
N ALA A 25 -17.29 -10.80 -18.16
CA ALA A 25 -17.04 -9.51 -18.78
C ALA A 25 -15.58 -9.17 -18.42
N SER A 26 -14.75 -8.85 -19.42
CA SER A 26 -13.35 -8.49 -19.17
C SER A 26 -13.36 -7.33 -18.19
N THR A 27 -12.78 -7.51 -17.03
CA THR A 27 -12.67 -6.51 -15.96
C THR A 27 -11.77 -5.36 -16.37
N GLY A 28 -11.09 -5.46 -17.51
CA GLY A 28 -10.04 -4.55 -17.96
C GLY A 28 -8.68 -4.85 -17.32
N PHE A 29 -8.63 -5.75 -16.35
CA PHE A 29 -7.40 -6.20 -15.71
C PHE A 29 -6.96 -7.56 -16.24
N ASP A 30 -5.62 -7.78 -16.28
CA ASP A 30 -5.03 -9.10 -16.49
C ASP A 30 -5.41 -10.03 -15.29
N ASP A 31 -5.32 -11.34 -15.50
CA ASP A 31 -5.42 -12.28 -14.39
C ASP A 31 -4.30 -12.00 -13.36
N GLU A 32 -4.64 -12.10 -12.08
CA GLU A 32 -3.66 -11.96 -11.02
C GLU A 32 -2.57 -13.03 -11.15
N ARG A 33 -1.37 -12.66 -10.78
CA ARG A 33 -0.23 -13.58 -10.76
C ARG A 33 0.70 -13.30 -9.58
N PRO A 34 1.46 -14.30 -9.10
CA PRO A 34 2.55 -14.03 -8.17
C PRO A 34 3.47 -12.95 -8.72
N ALA A 35 3.87 -11.99 -7.90
CA ALA A 35 4.85 -10.98 -8.28
C ALA A 35 6.22 -11.60 -8.62
N GLY A 36 6.40 -12.89 -8.26
CA GLY A 36 7.52 -13.73 -8.67
C GLY A 36 8.81 -13.42 -7.92
N PHE A 37 8.72 -12.87 -6.72
CA PHE A 37 9.84 -12.89 -5.80
C PHE A 37 10.13 -14.32 -5.38
N ASP A 38 11.40 -14.63 -5.16
CA ASP A 38 11.80 -15.97 -4.75
C ASP A 38 11.15 -16.32 -3.41
N VAL A 39 10.34 -17.35 -3.41
CA VAL A 39 9.67 -17.88 -2.22
C VAL A 39 10.49 -19.05 -1.68
N ASN A 40 11.01 -18.93 -0.44
CA ASN A 40 11.63 -20.10 0.23
C ASN A 40 10.53 -20.99 0.83
N PRO A 41 10.28 -22.19 0.36
CA PRO A 41 9.14 -23.00 0.76
C PRO A 41 9.15 -23.47 2.22
N LYS A 42 10.11 -23.04 3.03
CA LYS A 42 10.23 -23.49 4.43
C LYS A 42 9.87 -22.44 5.49
N HIS A 43 9.94 -21.15 5.21
CA HIS A 43 9.73 -20.10 6.22
C HIS A 43 9.45 -18.73 5.60
N GLN A 44 8.62 -18.62 4.56
CA GLN A 44 8.51 -17.35 3.89
C GLN A 44 7.22 -16.65 4.10
N SER A 45 7.43 -15.37 4.35
CA SER A 45 6.48 -14.33 4.07
C SER A 45 7.19 -13.27 3.25
N ASN A 46 6.74 -13.05 2.04
CA ASN A 46 6.98 -11.85 1.30
C ASN A 46 5.85 -10.91 1.65
N TRP A 47 6.15 -9.74 2.21
CA TRP A 47 5.15 -8.82 2.73
C TRP A 47 5.48 -7.37 2.39
N GLU A 48 4.59 -6.44 2.73
CA GLU A 48 4.75 -5.00 2.55
C GLU A 48 5.10 -4.60 1.11
N PRO A 49 4.35 -5.09 0.11
CA PRO A 49 4.67 -4.76 -1.26
C PRO A 49 4.35 -3.29 -1.58
N THR A 50 5.23 -2.67 -2.35
CA THR A 50 5.00 -1.36 -2.95
C THR A 50 5.49 -1.34 -4.39
N LEU A 51 4.99 -0.41 -5.19
CA LEU A 51 5.43 -0.26 -6.58
C LEU A 51 5.39 1.20 -7.04
N ALA A 52 6.15 1.47 -8.09
CA ALA A 52 6.08 2.72 -8.85
C ALA A 52 6.25 2.45 -10.33
N VAL A 53 5.66 3.31 -11.16
CA VAL A 53 5.89 3.34 -12.60
C VAL A 53 6.74 4.56 -12.93
N ASP A 54 7.70 4.40 -13.83
CA ASP A 54 8.51 5.51 -14.30
C ASP A 54 7.64 6.50 -15.10
N PRO A 55 7.55 7.76 -14.70
CA PRO A 55 6.74 8.75 -15.41
C PRO A 55 7.23 9.01 -16.85
N ASN A 56 8.51 8.74 -17.14
CA ASN A 56 9.11 8.94 -18.46
C ASN A 56 8.99 7.72 -19.38
N ASP A 57 8.80 6.52 -18.80
CA ASP A 57 8.68 5.27 -19.57
C ASP A 57 7.65 4.34 -18.92
N PRO A 58 6.40 4.26 -19.45
CA PRO A 58 5.37 3.43 -18.88
C PRO A 58 5.68 1.92 -18.92
N ASN A 59 6.74 1.51 -19.65
CA ASN A 59 7.19 0.12 -19.65
C ASN A 59 8.07 -0.21 -18.44
N ARG A 60 8.55 0.79 -17.71
CA ARG A 60 9.36 0.58 -16.51
C ARG A 60 8.49 0.60 -15.27
N VAL A 61 8.37 -0.56 -14.66
CA VAL A 61 7.65 -0.76 -13.40
C VAL A 61 8.61 -1.34 -12.38
N TYR A 62 8.66 -0.71 -11.22
CA TYR A 62 9.53 -1.06 -10.11
C TYR A 62 8.70 -1.62 -8.97
N GLN A 63 9.13 -2.74 -8.40
CA GLN A 63 8.48 -3.37 -7.24
C GLN A 63 9.47 -3.57 -6.11
N LEU A 64 8.99 -3.39 -4.90
CA LEU A 64 9.70 -3.65 -3.65
C LEU A 64 8.85 -4.50 -2.73
N ILE A 65 9.52 -5.31 -1.94
CA ILE A 65 8.92 -6.06 -0.84
C ILE A 65 9.86 -6.09 0.36
N THR A 66 9.31 -6.38 1.52
CA THR A 66 10.05 -6.94 2.65
C THR A 66 10.05 -8.45 2.53
N GLY A 67 11.20 -9.04 2.27
CA GLY A 67 11.37 -10.49 2.15
C GLY A 67 12.02 -11.08 3.40
N ILE A 68 11.45 -12.17 3.95
CA ILE A 68 12.04 -12.89 5.08
C ILE A 68 12.95 -14.00 4.56
N ASN A 69 14.19 -14.06 5.08
CA ASN A 69 15.18 -15.08 4.73
C ASN A 69 15.38 -15.24 3.20
N ALA A 70 15.47 -14.12 2.48
CA ALA A 70 15.61 -14.10 1.04
C ALA A 70 16.65 -15.10 0.54
N SER A 71 16.29 -15.92 -0.45
CA SER A 71 17.13 -17.02 -0.95
C SER A 71 18.40 -16.54 -1.64
N ALA A 72 18.37 -15.32 -2.19
CA ALA A 72 19.52 -14.67 -2.80
C ALA A 72 20.63 -14.34 -1.78
N CYS A 73 20.30 -14.32 -0.50
CA CYS A 73 21.26 -14.06 0.56
C CYS A 73 21.97 -15.33 1.01
N LYS A 74 23.16 -15.57 0.50
CA LYS A 74 23.98 -16.73 0.86
C LYS A 74 24.49 -16.63 2.31
N GLY A 75 23.60 -16.75 3.29
CA GLY A 75 23.95 -17.12 4.66
C GLY A 75 24.25 -16.01 5.65
N SER A 76 24.03 -14.75 5.38
CA SER A 76 24.34 -13.64 6.33
C SER A 76 23.41 -12.44 6.22
N CYS A 77 22.27 -12.54 5.57
CA CYS A 77 21.29 -11.45 5.55
C CYS A 77 20.63 -11.27 6.91
N PRO A 78 20.26 -10.04 7.28
CA PRO A 78 19.30 -9.82 8.35
C PRO A 78 18.04 -10.67 8.11
N GLY A 79 17.28 -10.95 9.16
CA GLY A 79 16.08 -11.78 9.09
C GLY A 79 15.07 -11.31 8.06
N THR A 80 14.99 -9.97 7.85
CA THR A 80 14.20 -9.32 6.82
C THR A 80 15.09 -8.45 5.93
N SER A 81 14.76 -8.39 4.63
CA SER A 81 15.51 -7.60 3.65
C SER A 81 14.57 -6.96 2.65
N VAL A 82 14.84 -5.71 2.28
CA VAL A 82 14.13 -5.06 1.20
C VAL A 82 14.68 -5.55 -0.14
N LEU A 83 13.80 -6.15 -0.94
CA LEU A 83 14.08 -6.69 -2.25
C LEU A 83 13.47 -5.80 -3.33
N PHE A 84 14.22 -5.60 -4.40
CA PHE A 84 13.84 -4.79 -5.56
C PHE A 84 13.78 -5.63 -6.82
N ARG A 85 12.78 -5.38 -7.66
CA ARG A 85 12.68 -5.91 -9.02
C ARG A 85 12.22 -4.83 -9.97
N ARG A 86 12.57 -4.96 -11.25
CA ARG A 86 12.07 -4.08 -12.31
C ARG A 86 11.52 -4.86 -13.49
N SER A 87 10.51 -4.27 -14.12
CA SER A 87 10.01 -4.61 -15.43
C SER A 87 10.47 -3.56 -16.44
N THR A 88 10.64 -3.96 -17.69
CA THR A 88 10.89 -3.08 -18.85
C THR A 88 9.89 -3.32 -19.98
N ASP A 89 8.80 -4.03 -19.68
CA ASP A 89 7.73 -4.39 -20.62
C ASP A 89 6.32 -4.08 -20.07
N GLY A 90 6.24 -3.02 -19.25
CA GLY A 90 4.98 -2.56 -18.64
C GLY A 90 4.41 -3.55 -17.64
N GLY A 91 5.26 -4.24 -16.89
CA GLY A 91 4.87 -5.21 -15.88
C GLY A 91 4.45 -6.57 -16.46
N ALA A 92 4.70 -6.86 -17.75
CA ALA A 92 4.41 -8.19 -18.30
C ALA A 92 5.38 -9.24 -17.77
N SER A 93 6.63 -8.87 -17.56
CA SER A 93 7.63 -9.69 -16.88
C SER A 93 8.53 -8.85 -15.97
N TYR A 94 9.17 -9.49 -15.00
CA TYR A 94 10.12 -8.83 -14.10
C TYR A 94 11.48 -9.53 -14.16
N GLY A 95 12.53 -8.72 -14.08
CA GLY A 95 13.90 -9.19 -13.93
C GLY A 95 14.14 -9.90 -12.59
N PRO A 96 15.36 -10.39 -12.33
CA PRO A 96 15.69 -11.02 -11.05
C PRO A 96 15.57 -10.02 -9.90
N GLU A 97 15.31 -10.56 -8.71
CA GLU A 97 15.35 -9.76 -7.48
C GLU A 97 16.78 -9.34 -7.14
N THR A 98 16.90 -8.14 -6.60
CA THR A 98 18.17 -7.61 -6.11
C THR A 98 17.98 -6.96 -4.75
N PHE A 99 19.06 -6.94 -3.96
CA PHE A 99 19.07 -6.18 -2.71
C PHE A 99 19.44 -4.72 -2.99
N VAL A 100 18.75 -3.82 -2.34
CA VAL A 100 19.10 -2.38 -2.42
C VAL A 100 20.46 -2.12 -1.78
N CYS A 101 20.78 -2.81 -0.71
CA CYS A 101 22.10 -2.74 -0.06
C CYS A 101 23.25 -3.44 -0.82
N GLY A 102 22.98 -3.98 -2.04
CA GLY A 102 23.92 -4.80 -2.76
C GLY A 102 24.08 -6.20 -2.18
N LEU A 103 25.17 -6.90 -2.52
CA LEU A 103 25.42 -8.27 -2.05
C LEU A 103 25.92 -8.36 -0.59
N ASP A 104 26.30 -7.22 0.02
CA ASP A 104 26.80 -7.16 1.38
C ASP A 104 25.78 -6.56 2.34
N CYS A 105 24.71 -7.33 2.58
CA CYS A 105 23.68 -6.95 3.55
C CYS A 105 24.14 -6.95 5.02
N LYS A 106 25.40 -7.25 5.30
CA LYS A 106 25.92 -7.37 6.67
C LYS A 106 25.95 -6.05 7.43
N THR A 107 25.93 -4.95 6.73
CA THR A 107 25.96 -3.60 7.31
C THR A 107 24.61 -2.99 7.53
N ILE A 108 23.55 -3.60 6.97
CA ILE A 108 22.17 -3.15 7.11
C ILE A 108 21.44 -4.15 8.00
N GLY A 109 20.76 -3.65 9.00
CA GLY A 109 20.04 -4.47 9.98
C GLY A 109 18.73 -5.03 9.44
N TRP A 110 17.73 -5.25 10.29
CA TRP A 110 16.39 -5.68 9.91
C TRP A 110 15.68 -4.58 9.14
N GLN A 111 15.29 -4.88 7.90
CA GLN A 111 14.72 -3.93 6.94
C GLN A 111 13.23 -4.17 6.80
N PHE A 112 12.44 -3.09 6.85
CA PHE A 112 10.98 -3.12 6.80
C PHE A 112 10.42 -1.88 6.09
N ASP A 113 9.13 -1.90 5.77
CA ASP A 113 8.31 -0.76 5.36
C ASP A 113 8.85 -0.02 4.12
N PRO A 114 9.08 -0.71 3.00
CA PRO A 114 9.67 -0.07 1.83
C PRO A 114 8.70 0.92 1.16
N GLN A 115 9.23 2.06 0.76
CA GLN A 115 8.53 3.08 -0.01
C GLN A 115 9.33 3.41 -1.27
N ILE A 116 8.65 3.62 -2.40
CA ILE A 116 9.28 3.98 -3.66
C ILE A 116 8.56 5.14 -4.35
N ARG A 117 9.33 6.07 -4.91
CA ARG A 117 8.84 7.13 -5.80
C ARG A 117 9.84 7.31 -6.94
N VAL A 118 9.35 7.78 -8.09
CA VAL A 118 10.19 8.08 -9.26
C VAL A 118 9.94 9.51 -9.69
N ALA A 119 11.01 10.28 -9.85
CA ALA A 119 10.93 11.66 -10.31
C ALA A 119 10.74 11.74 -11.83
N THR A 120 10.31 12.90 -12.32
CA THR A 120 10.10 13.18 -13.75
C THR A 120 11.38 13.65 -14.47
N ASP A 121 12.51 13.75 -13.76
CA ASP A 121 13.81 14.00 -14.38
C ASP A 121 14.17 12.88 -15.34
N SER A 122 15.11 13.11 -16.24
CA SER A 122 15.53 12.11 -17.21
C SER A 122 17.03 11.91 -17.12
N ASN A 123 17.43 10.76 -16.60
CA ASN A 123 18.84 10.41 -16.48
C ASN A 123 19.44 10.03 -17.84
N PRO A 124 20.57 10.64 -18.27
CA PRO A 124 21.10 10.48 -19.63
C PRO A 124 21.46 9.03 -20.01
N GLY A 125 21.79 8.20 -19.03
CA GLY A 125 22.21 6.80 -19.28
C GLY A 125 21.06 5.87 -19.63
N CYS A 126 19.87 6.09 -19.08
CA CYS A 126 18.71 5.21 -19.23
C CYS A 126 17.46 5.90 -19.77
N GLY A 127 17.40 7.24 -19.78
CA GLY A 127 16.17 7.99 -20.03
C GLY A 127 15.10 7.79 -18.94
N CYS A 128 15.44 7.14 -17.84
CA CYS A 128 14.56 6.88 -16.71
C CYS A 128 14.58 8.02 -15.71
N GLY A 129 13.53 8.13 -14.90
CA GLY A 129 13.49 9.04 -13.76
C GLY A 129 14.43 8.58 -12.63
N THR A 130 14.83 9.52 -11.77
CA THR A 130 15.55 9.15 -10.55
C THR A 130 14.60 8.43 -9.60
N ILE A 131 15.02 7.24 -9.15
CA ILE A 131 14.29 6.45 -8.16
C ILE A 131 14.69 6.92 -6.77
N TYR A 132 13.71 7.19 -5.93
CA TYR A 132 13.83 7.44 -4.49
C TYR A 132 13.22 6.28 -3.74
N LEU A 133 13.98 5.71 -2.82
CA LEU A 133 13.58 4.55 -2.06
C LEU A 133 13.86 4.81 -0.57
N ALA A 134 12.85 4.65 0.28
CA ALA A 134 13.00 4.77 1.71
C ALA A 134 12.51 3.49 2.39
N PHE A 135 13.22 3.03 3.43
CA PHE A 135 12.81 1.92 4.26
C PHE A 135 13.47 1.98 5.63
N MET A 136 12.92 1.24 6.57
CA MET A 136 13.51 1.09 7.90
C MET A 136 14.72 0.14 7.86
N ASP A 137 15.81 0.56 8.53
CA ASP A 137 16.91 -0.32 8.95
C ASP A 137 16.90 -0.39 10.47
N GLN A 138 16.11 -1.29 11.04
CA GLN A 138 15.73 -1.30 12.44
C GLN A 138 15.08 0.04 12.89
N TYR A 139 14.82 0.20 14.17
CA TYR A 139 14.34 1.48 14.73
C TYR A 139 15.45 2.55 14.86
N ASP A 140 16.72 2.13 14.88
CA ASP A 140 17.92 2.96 14.95
C ASP A 140 19.03 2.28 14.14
N PRO A 141 19.52 2.82 13.04
CA PRO A 141 19.41 4.20 12.57
C PRO A 141 18.04 4.62 12.02
N GLY A 142 17.07 3.72 11.88
CA GLY A 142 15.72 4.00 11.45
C GLY A 142 15.61 4.14 9.94
N VAL A 143 14.74 5.04 9.48
CA VAL A 143 14.48 5.25 8.08
C VAL A 143 15.70 5.83 7.35
N GLN A 144 16.01 5.20 6.21
CA GLN A 144 17.11 5.61 5.33
C GLN A 144 16.59 5.81 3.92
N LEU A 145 17.19 6.80 3.22
CA LEU A 145 16.90 7.07 1.81
C LEU A 145 18.03 6.54 0.93
N PHE A 146 17.65 5.92 -0.17
CA PHE A 146 18.53 5.53 -1.28
C PHE A 146 18.03 6.16 -2.57
N THR A 147 18.94 6.48 -3.47
CA THR A 147 18.61 6.96 -4.83
C THR A 147 19.28 6.13 -5.89
N SER A 148 18.63 5.99 -7.05
CA SER A 148 19.21 5.38 -8.23
C SER A 148 18.98 6.27 -9.46
N HIS A 149 20.03 6.46 -10.27
CA HIS A 149 20.00 7.24 -11.50
C HIS A 149 20.11 6.36 -12.77
N ASP A 150 20.04 5.06 -12.62
CA ASP A 150 20.25 4.07 -13.70
C ASP A 150 19.16 2.99 -13.73
N GLY A 151 17.99 3.31 -13.17
CA GLY A 151 16.84 2.41 -13.15
C GLY A 151 16.96 1.26 -12.16
N GLY A 152 17.74 1.43 -11.10
CA GLY A 152 17.93 0.46 -10.03
C GLY A 152 19.10 -0.50 -10.25
N ASP A 153 20.00 -0.24 -11.22
CA ASP A 153 21.21 -1.03 -11.39
C ASP A 153 22.24 -0.75 -10.29
N THR A 154 22.31 0.52 -9.85
CA THR A 154 23.15 0.93 -8.70
C THR A 154 22.38 1.88 -7.79
N TRP A 155 22.76 1.87 -6.51
CA TRP A 155 22.15 2.69 -5.46
C TRP A 155 23.19 3.59 -4.80
N SER A 156 22.77 4.79 -4.40
CA SER A 156 23.58 5.67 -3.57
C SER A 156 23.87 5.03 -2.20
N PRO A 157 24.91 5.48 -1.50
CA PRO A 157 25.00 5.21 -0.06
C PRO A 157 23.74 5.70 0.66
N PRO A 158 23.33 5.03 1.76
CA PRO A 158 22.17 5.43 2.53
C PRO A 158 22.33 6.84 3.13
N VAL A 159 21.26 7.63 3.07
CA VAL A 159 21.16 8.92 3.76
C VAL A 159 20.24 8.74 4.95
N THR A 160 20.78 8.89 6.16
CA THR A 160 20.05 8.76 7.42
C THR A 160 19.34 10.07 7.74
N MET A 161 18.08 9.99 8.21
CA MET A 161 17.24 11.15 8.48
C MET A 161 16.74 11.23 9.93
N ASN A 162 17.32 10.45 10.85
CA ASN A 162 16.81 10.30 12.22
C ASN A 162 17.02 11.53 13.13
N GLY A 163 17.92 12.46 12.76
CA GLY A 163 18.20 13.65 13.58
C GLY A 163 18.58 13.35 15.05
N GLY A 164 18.98 12.10 15.34
CA GLY A 164 19.30 11.63 16.70
C GLY A 164 18.16 10.89 17.42
N LEU A 165 16.98 10.73 16.79
CA LEU A 165 15.92 9.86 17.30
C LEU A 165 16.38 8.41 17.35
N LYS A 166 15.78 7.63 18.25
CA LYS A 166 16.11 6.23 18.49
C LYS A 166 14.98 5.26 18.16
N TYR A 167 13.91 5.81 17.63
CA TYR A 167 12.78 5.05 17.16
C TYR A 167 12.24 5.74 15.91
N MET A 168 12.21 5.04 14.79
CA MET A 168 11.58 5.47 13.55
C MET A 168 10.88 4.27 12.94
N ASP A 169 9.61 4.43 12.62
CA ASP A 169 8.75 3.36 12.17
C ASP A 169 7.79 3.87 11.07
N LYS A 170 7.39 2.99 10.16
CA LYS A 170 6.35 3.22 9.15
C LYS A 170 6.53 4.50 8.32
N PRO A 171 7.58 4.58 7.50
CA PRO A 171 7.83 5.74 6.66
C PRO A 171 6.82 5.86 5.52
N ILE A 172 6.38 7.07 5.23
CA ILE A 172 5.68 7.43 4.01
C ILE A 172 6.51 8.47 3.25
N LEU A 173 6.93 8.10 2.04
CA LEU A 173 7.78 8.91 1.17
C LEU A 173 6.94 9.73 0.20
N VAL A 174 7.19 11.03 0.13
CA VAL A 174 6.65 11.96 -0.87
C VAL A 174 7.80 12.74 -1.51
N ILE A 175 7.78 12.90 -2.83
CA ILE A 175 8.77 13.71 -3.55
C ILE A 175 8.06 14.77 -4.42
N SER A 176 8.74 15.88 -4.67
CA SER A 176 8.33 16.78 -5.74
C SER A 176 8.49 16.10 -7.12
N PRO A 177 7.78 16.54 -8.17
CA PRO A 177 7.92 15.94 -9.50
C PRO A 177 9.36 15.85 -9.98
N THR A 178 10.20 16.84 -9.68
CA THR A 178 11.62 16.85 -10.06
C THR A 178 12.53 16.05 -9.12
N GLY A 179 12.01 15.56 -8.01
CA GLY A 179 12.79 14.90 -6.95
C GLY A 179 13.59 15.86 -6.07
N ARG A 180 13.58 17.20 -6.35
CA ARG A 180 14.35 18.16 -5.57
C ARG A 180 13.94 18.18 -4.11
N ASP A 181 12.64 18.18 -3.87
CA ASP A 181 12.08 18.22 -2.51
C ASP A 181 11.60 16.81 -2.16
N VAL A 182 12.10 16.28 -1.05
CA VAL A 182 11.80 14.95 -0.53
C VAL A 182 11.29 15.10 0.90
N TYR A 183 10.13 14.52 1.17
CA TYR A 183 9.52 14.50 2.49
C TYR A 183 9.28 13.07 2.93
N VAL A 184 9.53 12.79 4.20
CA VAL A 184 9.20 11.50 4.82
C VAL A 184 8.47 11.75 6.13
N ALA A 185 7.25 11.23 6.23
CA ALA A 185 6.55 11.11 7.51
C ALA A 185 6.85 9.74 8.10
N PHE A 186 7.00 9.65 9.42
CA PHE A 186 7.20 8.41 10.17
C PHE A 186 6.73 8.60 11.61
N ASN A 187 6.51 7.54 12.35
CA ASN A 187 6.22 7.67 13.77
C ASN A 187 7.48 7.46 14.65
N ASP A 188 7.61 8.30 15.68
CA ASP A 188 8.46 8.09 16.85
C ASP A 188 7.55 7.78 18.02
N LYS A 189 7.22 6.50 18.17
CA LYS A 189 6.21 6.01 19.14
C LYS A 189 4.86 6.73 18.90
N PHE A 190 4.38 7.49 19.88
CA PHE A 190 3.11 8.22 19.82
C PHE A 190 3.12 9.40 18.83
N SER A 191 4.30 9.87 18.45
CA SER A 191 4.42 11.09 17.65
C SER A 191 4.60 10.79 16.18
N ASN A 192 3.80 11.41 15.32
CA ASN A 192 4.13 11.49 13.92
C ASN A 192 5.16 12.61 13.70
N MET A 193 6.20 12.28 12.97
CA MET A 193 7.33 13.15 12.64
C MET A 193 7.38 13.36 11.15
N VAL A 194 7.87 14.53 10.72
CA VAL A 194 8.17 14.81 9.32
C VAL A 194 9.62 15.27 9.20
N VAL A 195 10.32 14.78 8.19
CA VAL A 195 11.63 15.30 7.74
C VAL A 195 11.52 15.77 6.29
N ALA A 196 12.30 16.79 5.94
CA ALA A 196 12.36 17.34 4.61
C ALA A 196 13.80 17.52 4.11
N SER A 197 13.99 17.27 2.82
CA SER A 197 15.17 17.62 2.04
C SER A 197 14.78 18.54 0.90
N HIS A 198 15.64 19.47 0.54
CA HIS A 198 15.48 20.41 -0.59
C HIS A 198 16.64 20.33 -1.58
N ASP A 199 17.41 19.27 -1.50
CA ASP A 199 18.65 19.03 -2.26
C ASP A 199 18.70 17.61 -2.84
N PHE A 200 17.55 17.09 -3.31
CA PHE A 200 17.42 15.75 -3.91
C PHE A 200 17.68 14.60 -2.92
N GLY A 201 17.38 14.80 -1.64
CA GLY A 201 17.59 13.78 -0.62
C GLY A 201 19.03 13.66 -0.14
N GLN A 202 19.93 14.58 -0.51
CA GLN A 202 21.33 14.52 -0.08
C GLN A 202 21.50 14.86 1.40
N THR A 203 20.72 15.83 1.90
CA THR A 203 20.67 16.18 3.34
C THR A 203 19.24 16.40 3.79
N PHE A 204 18.98 16.18 5.07
CA PHE A 204 17.66 16.39 5.66
C PHE A 204 17.71 17.44 6.76
N LEU A 205 16.66 18.25 6.83
CA LEU A 205 16.38 19.10 7.97
C LEU A 205 16.04 18.24 9.20
N PRO A 206 16.18 18.76 10.42
CA PRO A 206 15.84 18.00 11.62
C PRO A 206 14.40 17.51 11.62
N PRO A 207 14.13 16.30 12.16
CA PRO A 207 12.77 15.79 12.33
C PRO A 207 11.92 16.77 13.14
N GLN A 208 10.70 16.99 12.68
CA GLN A 208 9.74 17.87 13.33
C GLN A 208 8.50 17.09 13.73
N LYS A 209 8.14 17.16 15.01
CA LYS A 209 6.88 16.63 15.53
C LYS A 209 5.70 17.47 15.00
N VAL A 210 4.64 16.78 14.54
CA VAL A 210 3.51 17.42 13.84
C VAL A 210 2.14 17.19 14.48
N ASN A 211 2.09 16.41 15.57
CA ASN A 211 0.88 16.13 16.35
C ASN A 211 1.18 16.20 17.85
N ASP A 212 0.15 16.05 18.69
CA ASP A 212 0.30 15.79 20.12
C ASP A 212 0.39 14.27 20.41
N ASP A 213 0.63 13.88 21.68
CA ASP A 213 0.93 12.51 22.08
C ASP A 213 -0.27 11.79 22.75
N HIS A 214 -1.48 12.22 22.48
CA HIS A 214 -2.65 11.58 23.12
C HIS A 214 -3.10 10.29 22.41
N LEU A 215 -2.68 10.08 21.14
CA LEU A 215 -2.91 8.88 20.33
C LEU A 215 -1.59 8.34 19.81
N TRP A 216 -1.60 7.11 19.32
CA TRP A 216 -0.50 6.55 18.54
C TRP A 216 -0.75 6.86 17.07
N TRP A 217 0.11 7.69 16.46
CA TRP A 217 -0.12 8.22 15.13
C TRP A 217 0.73 7.52 14.07
N TYR A 218 0.08 7.02 13.03
CA TYR A 218 0.71 6.48 11.83
C TYR A 218 0.39 7.34 10.61
N ALA A 219 1.35 7.42 9.66
CA ALA A 219 1.09 7.94 8.32
C ALA A 219 0.83 6.77 7.37
N ASN A 220 -0.18 6.89 6.49
CA ASN A 220 -0.64 5.80 5.64
C ASN A 220 -0.56 6.09 4.13
N GLY A 221 -0.42 7.33 3.75
CA GLY A 221 -0.26 7.77 2.36
C GLY A 221 0.11 9.23 2.31
N GLY A 222 0.69 9.67 1.21
CA GLY A 222 1.10 11.06 1.08
C GLY A 222 1.19 11.52 -0.37
N ALA A 223 0.95 12.83 -0.57
CA ALA A 223 1.03 13.48 -1.87
C ALA A 223 1.50 14.94 -1.72
N MET A 224 2.06 15.48 -2.80
CA MET A 224 2.47 16.89 -2.88
C MET A 224 1.57 17.62 -3.86
N ALA A 225 1.03 18.76 -3.43
CA ALA A 225 0.25 19.65 -4.27
C ALA A 225 1.15 20.50 -5.19
N PRO A 226 0.64 21.03 -6.31
CA PRO A 226 1.42 21.88 -7.23
C PRO A 226 2.01 23.15 -6.60
N ASN A 227 1.42 23.65 -5.51
CA ASN A 227 1.93 24.78 -4.75
C ASN A 227 3.08 24.42 -3.79
N GLY A 228 3.44 23.13 -3.70
CA GLY A 228 4.49 22.60 -2.83
C GLY A 228 4.02 22.14 -1.44
N ASP A 229 2.75 22.34 -1.08
CA ASP A 229 2.20 21.79 0.15
C ASP A 229 2.23 20.26 0.09
N VAL A 230 2.63 19.65 1.20
CA VAL A 230 2.69 18.19 1.33
C VAL A 230 1.61 17.72 2.28
N PHE A 231 0.93 16.67 1.90
CA PHE A 231 -0.14 16.06 2.67
C PHE A 231 0.20 14.63 3.05
N PHE A 232 -0.17 14.23 4.27
CA PHE A 232 -0.08 12.85 4.75
C PHE A 232 -1.40 12.46 5.40
N GLY A 233 -1.98 11.32 4.96
CA GLY A 233 -3.08 10.70 5.67
C GLY A 233 -2.56 10.13 6.99
N LEU A 234 -3.23 10.42 8.08
CA LEU A 234 -2.87 9.96 9.42
C LEU A 234 -3.99 9.14 10.04
N ASP A 235 -3.59 8.12 10.75
CA ASP A 235 -4.41 7.30 11.62
C ASP A 235 -3.91 7.46 13.06
N GLY A 236 -4.81 7.91 13.94
CA GLY A 236 -4.52 8.11 15.37
C GLY A 236 -5.21 7.05 16.18
N GLU A 237 -4.48 6.01 16.58
CA GLU A 237 -5.01 4.86 17.28
C GLU A 237 -5.00 5.07 18.80
N SER A 238 -6.05 4.60 19.47
CA SER A 238 -6.17 4.66 20.92
C SER A 238 -6.27 3.26 21.53
N SER A 239 -5.99 3.18 22.83
CA SER A 239 -6.14 1.95 23.61
C SER A 239 -7.07 2.19 24.78
N LEU A 240 -8.17 1.43 24.87
CA LEU A 240 -9.06 1.41 26.02
C LEU A 240 -8.47 0.63 27.19
N SER A 241 -7.63 -0.36 26.91
CA SER A 241 -6.95 -1.17 27.94
C SER A 241 -5.82 -0.42 28.65
N GLY A 242 -5.34 0.70 28.06
CA GLY A 242 -4.22 1.47 28.56
C GLY A 242 -2.85 0.83 28.32
N HIS A 243 -2.78 -0.25 27.55
CA HIS A 243 -1.55 -0.88 27.11
C HIS A 243 -1.25 -0.42 25.69
N GLY A 244 -0.34 0.49 25.52
CA GLY A 244 -0.07 1.34 24.35
C GLY A 244 -0.06 0.77 22.93
N HIS A 245 -0.37 -0.51 22.71
CA HIS A 245 -0.46 -1.18 21.43
C HIS A 245 -1.66 -2.10 21.28
N ASP A 246 -2.65 -2.00 22.15
CA ASP A 246 -3.80 -2.91 22.07
C ASP A 246 -4.79 -2.49 20.98
N PHE A 247 -4.72 -1.24 20.48
CA PHE A 247 -5.53 -0.70 19.38
C PHE A 247 -7.01 -1.13 19.46
N ASP A 248 -7.55 -1.11 20.66
CA ASP A 248 -8.91 -1.56 20.98
C ASP A 248 -9.88 -0.38 21.23
N GLY A 249 -9.37 0.84 21.08
CA GLY A 249 -10.13 2.07 21.27
C GLY A 249 -10.64 2.67 19.96
N PRO A 250 -11.27 3.84 20.04
CA PRO A 250 -11.63 4.61 18.86
C PRO A 250 -10.40 5.22 18.18
N ASP A 251 -10.44 5.29 16.83
CA ASP A 251 -9.35 5.79 16.01
C ASP A 251 -9.71 7.12 15.35
N GLU A 252 -8.78 8.06 15.30
CA GLU A 252 -8.97 9.34 14.64
C GLU A 252 -8.41 9.29 13.22
N VAL A 253 -9.28 9.57 12.23
CA VAL A 253 -8.86 9.76 10.84
C VAL A 253 -8.52 11.23 10.65
N ALA A 254 -7.31 11.51 10.23
CA ALA A 254 -6.83 12.87 10.02
C ALA A 254 -5.98 13.03 8.75
N LEU A 255 -5.81 14.26 8.32
CA LEU A 255 -4.91 14.66 7.26
C LEU A 255 -3.97 15.74 7.77
N LEU A 256 -2.68 15.49 7.71
CA LEU A 256 -1.65 16.48 7.96
C LEU A 256 -1.35 17.25 6.68
N ARG A 257 -1.30 18.57 6.77
CA ARG A 257 -0.74 19.47 5.75
C ARG A 257 0.52 20.13 6.29
N CYS A 258 1.60 20.08 5.53
CA CYS A 258 2.84 20.80 5.76
C CYS A 258 3.07 21.80 4.64
N SER A 259 3.21 23.07 4.95
CA SER A 259 3.66 24.05 3.97
C SER A 259 5.18 23.97 3.79
N PRO A 260 5.70 24.27 2.57
CA PRO A 260 7.14 24.21 2.32
C PRO A 260 7.91 25.24 3.13
N SER A 261 9.09 24.88 3.61
CA SER A 261 10.00 25.75 4.34
C SER A 261 11.45 25.40 4.07
N SER A 262 12.31 26.39 3.92
CA SER A 262 13.75 26.15 3.77
C SER A 262 14.48 25.89 5.08
N THR A 263 13.83 26.02 6.21
CA THR A 263 14.45 25.92 7.55
C THR A 263 13.77 24.92 8.48
N ARG A 264 12.60 24.42 8.10
CA ARG A 264 11.81 23.47 8.88
C ARG A 264 11.35 22.33 7.99
N SER A 265 11.27 21.15 8.53
CA SER A 265 10.73 19.97 7.85
C SER A 265 9.23 20.08 7.55
N CYS A 266 8.49 20.83 8.35
CA CYS A 266 7.08 21.15 8.16
C CYS A 266 6.83 22.56 8.68
N ASP A 267 6.51 23.50 7.81
CA ASP A 267 6.10 24.82 8.28
C ASP A 267 4.60 24.82 8.48
N THR A 268 4.16 25.45 9.56
CA THR A 268 2.73 25.56 9.92
C THR A 268 1.97 24.22 9.79
N PRO A 269 2.36 23.14 10.53
CA PRO A 269 1.63 21.88 10.45
C PRO A 269 0.16 22.11 10.80
N MET A 270 -0.72 21.67 9.92
CA MET A 270 -2.17 21.75 10.11
C MET A 270 -2.78 20.36 10.04
N LEU A 271 -3.38 19.92 11.13
CA LEU A 271 -4.09 18.67 11.22
C LEU A 271 -5.59 18.90 11.03
N THR A 272 -6.16 18.26 10.03
CA THR A 272 -7.60 18.29 9.74
C THR A 272 -8.20 16.95 10.12
N SER A 273 -9.10 16.92 11.12
CA SER A 273 -9.82 15.70 11.51
C SER A 273 -10.98 15.42 10.56
N PHE A 274 -11.13 14.16 10.15
CA PHE A 274 -12.28 13.63 9.39
C PHE A 274 -13.26 12.88 10.26
N GLY A 275 -12.96 12.76 11.54
CA GLY A 275 -13.78 12.15 12.56
C GLY A 275 -13.08 11.03 13.31
N THR A 276 -13.74 10.55 14.35
CA THR A 276 -13.27 9.45 15.19
C THR A 276 -14.08 8.21 14.86
N ALA A 277 -13.43 7.20 14.29
CA ALA A 277 -14.02 5.91 14.03
C ALA A 277 -14.32 5.19 15.36
N ALA A 278 -15.40 4.43 15.39
CA ALA A 278 -15.80 3.70 16.59
C ALA A 278 -14.82 2.54 16.88
N PRO A 279 -14.72 2.07 18.14
CA PRO A 279 -13.83 0.96 18.47
C PRO A 279 -14.09 -0.30 17.64
N PRO A 280 -13.02 -1.03 17.25
CA PRO A 280 -13.13 -2.27 16.51
C PRO A 280 -13.69 -3.42 17.35
N PRO A 281 -14.04 -4.56 16.75
CA PRO A 281 -14.33 -5.78 17.48
C PRO A 281 -13.11 -6.23 18.29
N SER A 282 -13.32 -6.66 19.53
CA SER A 282 -12.24 -7.19 20.36
C SER A 282 -11.60 -8.43 19.74
N CYS A 283 -10.30 -8.53 19.86
CA CYS A 283 -9.51 -9.69 19.44
C CYS A 283 -9.96 -10.99 20.14
N ARG A 284 -10.03 -12.07 19.37
CA ARG A 284 -10.47 -13.39 19.86
C ARG A 284 -9.33 -14.36 20.11
N VAL A 285 -8.13 -14.02 19.66
CA VAL A 285 -6.94 -14.87 19.83
C VAL A 285 -5.81 -14.09 20.50
N PRO A 286 -5.03 -14.70 21.39
CA PRO A 286 -3.90 -14.04 22.03
C PRO A 286 -2.88 -13.58 20.98
N GLY A 287 -2.37 -12.35 21.13
CA GLY A 287 -1.32 -11.79 20.28
C GLY A 287 -1.82 -11.20 18.96
N CYS A 288 -3.14 -11.17 18.72
CA CYS A 288 -3.68 -10.38 17.62
C CYS A 288 -3.95 -8.95 18.07
N TYR A 289 -3.91 -8.03 17.13
CA TYR A 289 -4.33 -6.64 17.32
C TYR A 289 -5.78 -6.51 16.85
N PRO A 290 -6.67 -5.91 17.64
CA PRO A 290 -8.09 -5.76 17.26
C PRO A 290 -8.25 -4.99 15.96
N ASP A 291 -7.47 -3.95 15.79
CA ASP A 291 -7.56 -3.08 14.65
C ASP A 291 -6.24 -2.33 14.37
N TYR A 292 -5.29 -3.03 13.85
CA TYR A 292 -4.06 -2.41 13.37
C TYR A 292 -4.31 -1.79 11.99
N PHE A 293 -4.11 -0.46 11.84
CA PHE A 293 -4.47 0.30 10.64
C PHE A 293 -5.96 0.27 10.27
N ALA A 294 -6.80 0.40 11.23
CA ALA A 294 -8.22 0.30 11.04
C ALA A 294 -8.85 1.46 10.27
N ALA A 295 -8.47 2.67 10.61
CA ALA A 295 -9.03 3.88 10.03
C ALA A 295 -8.07 4.53 9.02
N THR A 296 -7.35 3.71 8.26
CA THR A 296 -6.31 4.15 7.33
C THR A 296 -6.85 5.01 6.20
N GLY A 297 -6.04 6.00 5.80
CA GLY A 297 -6.38 6.88 4.70
C GLY A 297 -5.21 7.18 3.76
N GLY A 298 -5.49 7.10 2.46
CA GLY A 298 -4.59 7.52 1.38
C GLY A 298 -5.05 8.81 0.71
N ILE A 299 -4.10 9.65 0.31
CA ILE A 299 -4.38 10.87 -0.45
C ILE A 299 -3.72 10.83 -1.81
N ALA A 300 -4.44 11.27 -2.85
CA ALA A 300 -3.89 11.57 -4.16
C ALA A 300 -4.26 12.99 -4.58
N ILE A 301 -3.37 13.62 -5.31
CA ILE A 301 -3.53 14.98 -5.85
C ILE A 301 -3.21 14.91 -7.33
N ASP A 302 -4.11 15.42 -8.18
CA ASP A 302 -3.87 15.46 -9.61
C ASP A 302 -3.03 16.69 -10.02
N ALA A 303 -2.65 16.75 -11.28
CA ALA A 303 -1.83 17.82 -11.81
C ALA A 303 -2.52 19.22 -11.79
N ALA A 304 -3.84 19.25 -11.64
CA ALA A 304 -4.61 20.48 -11.49
C ALA A 304 -4.66 20.95 -10.03
N GLY A 305 -4.22 20.12 -9.09
CA GLY A 305 -4.25 20.39 -7.65
C GLY A 305 -5.53 19.90 -6.96
N HIS A 306 -6.42 19.21 -7.69
CA HIS A 306 -7.60 18.58 -7.11
C HIS A 306 -7.19 17.37 -6.28
N MET A 307 -7.74 17.26 -5.07
CA MET A 307 -7.35 16.31 -4.04
C MET A 307 -8.48 15.33 -3.77
N VAL A 308 -8.12 14.07 -3.58
CA VAL A 308 -9.04 13.05 -3.07
C VAL A 308 -8.38 12.33 -1.89
N PHE A 309 -9.02 12.39 -0.73
CA PHE A 309 -8.65 11.63 0.46
C PHE A 309 -9.63 10.48 0.62
N ALA A 310 -9.11 9.25 0.54
CA ALA A 310 -9.89 8.02 0.71
C ALA A 310 -9.49 7.35 2.01
N TYR A 311 -10.47 6.93 2.82
CA TYR A 311 -10.22 6.37 4.14
C TYR A 311 -11.30 5.39 4.56
N THR A 312 -10.96 4.48 5.46
CA THR A 312 -11.90 3.56 6.08
C THR A 312 -12.45 4.15 7.38
N PHE A 313 -13.71 3.87 7.67
CA PHE A 313 -14.39 4.46 8.82
C PHE A 313 -15.63 3.65 9.22
N ASN A 314 -15.88 3.53 10.53
CA ASN A 314 -17.13 3.00 11.06
C ASN A 314 -17.73 3.96 12.07
N ASP A 315 -19.06 4.11 12.04
CA ASP A 315 -19.81 4.94 12.98
C ASP A 315 -20.35 4.12 14.18
N VAL A 316 -20.18 2.79 14.17
CA VAL A 316 -20.78 1.88 15.15
C VAL A 316 -19.70 0.96 15.73
N ALA A 317 -19.60 0.95 17.04
CA ALA A 317 -18.67 0.07 17.75
C ALA A 317 -18.89 -1.41 17.37
N ASN A 318 -17.80 -2.11 17.15
CA ASN A 318 -17.74 -3.49 16.64
C ASN A 318 -18.39 -3.68 15.25
N GLY A 319 -18.66 -2.61 14.53
CA GLY A 319 -19.17 -2.66 13.16
C GLY A 319 -18.06 -2.74 12.12
N PRO A 320 -18.37 -3.23 10.91
CA PRO A 320 -17.41 -3.20 9.80
C PRO A 320 -17.11 -1.77 9.38
N LYS A 321 -15.91 -1.53 8.87
CA LYS A 321 -15.53 -0.25 8.29
C LYS A 321 -15.96 -0.16 6.84
N ALA A 322 -16.65 0.91 6.53
CA ALA A 322 -16.93 1.32 5.15
C ALA A 322 -15.75 2.14 4.60
N LEU A 323 -15.63 2.17 3.28
CA LEU A 323 -14.66 2.99 2.57
C LEU A 323 -15.35 4.26 2.06
N TYR A 324 -14.77 5.41 2.41
CA TYR A 324 -15.24 6.74 2.00
C TYR A 324 -14.18 7.50 1.23
N ALA A 325 -14.63 8.50 0.47
CA ALA A 325 -13.78 9.49 -0.17
C ALA A 325 -14.31 10.90 0.10
N GLN A 326 -13.43 11.88 0.24
CA GLN A 326 -13.74 13.31 0.27
C GLN A 326 -12.78 14.06 -0.64
N THR A 327 -13.24 15.18 -1.20
CA THR A 327 -12.48 15.96 -2.19
C THR A 327 -12.24 17.38 -1.73
N SER A 328 -11.16 17.98 -2.20
CA SER A 328 -10.79 19.36 -1.93
C SER A 328 -9.99 19.95 -3.09
N ASP A 329 -10.10 21.29 -3.30
CA ASP A 329 -9.25 22.04 -4.22
C ASP A 329 -8.22 22.92 -3.48
N ASP A 330 -8.33 23.06 -2.16
CA ASP A 330 -7.48 23.94 -1.35
C ASP A 330 -6.78 23.22 -0.18
N GLY A 331 -7.14 21.93 0.06
CA GLY A 331 -6.64 21.14 1.19
C GLY A 331 -7.14 21.62 2.57
N ILE A 332 -8.13 22.52 2.60
CA ILE A 332 -8.71 23.11 3.80
C ILE A 332 -10.20 22.80 3.89
N THR A 333 -10.90 23.05 2.79
CA THR A 333 -12.35 22.81 2.68
C THR A 333 -12.60 21.49 1.97
N TRP A 334 -13.30 20.58 2.65
CA TRP A 334 -13.55 19.23 2.14
C TRP A 334 -15.03 18.99 1.85
N SER A 335 -15.30 18.25 0.79
CA SER A 335 -16.66 17.83 0.44
C SER A 335 -17.27 16.95 1.54
N PRO A 336 -18.61 16.78 1.56
CA PRO A 336 -19.21 15.67 2.32
C PRO A 336 -18.61 14.33 1.93
N ARG A 337 -18.64 13.34 2.85
CA ARG A 337 -18.24 11.96 2.60
C ARG A 337 -19.01 11.34 1.44
N VAL A 338 -18.30 10.77 0.48
CA VAL A 338 -18.86 9.93 -0.60
C VAL A 338 -18.60 8.48 -0.22
N LEU A 339 -19.63 7.66 -0.16
CA LEU A 339 -19.50 6.24 0.11
C LEU A 339 -18.96 5.54 -1.13
N VAL A 340 -17.80 4.89 -1.01
CA VAL A 340 -17.19 4.06 -2.06
C VAL A 340 -17.62 2.60 -1.90
N ASN A 341 -17.49 2.08 -0.67
CA ASN A 341 -17.85 0.70 -0.33
C ASN A 341 -18.43 0.61 1.08
N ALA A 342 -19.52 -0.15 1.21
CA ALA A 342 -20.14 -0.50 2.51
C ALA A 342 -20.26 -2.02 2.68
N GLU A 343 -19.72 -2.83 1.78
CA GLU A 343 -19.78 -4.28 1.85
C GLU A 343 -18.53 -4.81 2.53
N GLY A 344 -18.69 -5.62 3.58
CA GLY A 344 -17.59 -6.18 4.35
C GLY A 344 -16.83 -5.14 5.17
N ASP A 345 -15.73 -5.54 5.75
CA ASP A 345 -14.83 -4.73 6.56
C ASP A 345 -13.65 -4.25 5.69
N SER A 346 -13.66 -2.97 5.31
CA SER A 346 -12.68 -2.38 4.39
C SER A 346 -11.39 -2.00 5.13
N SER A 347 -10.25 -2.14 4.46
CA SER A 347 -8.91 -1.90 5.01
C SER A 347 -7.92 -1.40 3.95
N VAL A 348 -6.87 -0.73 4.39
CA VAL A 348 -5.67 -0.31 3.65
C VAL A 348 -5.93 0.30 2.26
N PRO A 349 -6.76 1.34 2.14
CA PRO A 349 -7.03 1.95 0.84
C PRO A 349 -5.77 2.62 0.27
N GLN A 350 -5.52 2.37 -1.02
CA GLN A 350 -4.47 3.04 -1.79
C GLN A 350 -5.10 3.80 -2.95
N ILE A 351 -4.71 5.06 -3.10
CA ILE A 351 -5.26 5.95 -4.12
C ILE A 351 -4.16 6.55 -4.98
N ALA A 352 -4.41 6.70 -6.27
CA ALA A 352 -3.50 7.33 -7.22
C ALA A 352 -4.29 8.21 -8.21
N ALA A 353 -3.72 9.34 -8.60
CA ALA A 353 -4.22 10.18 -9.67
C ALA A 353 -3.58 9.77 -11.00
N ALA A 354 -4.39 9.59 -12.05
CA ALA A 354 -3.93 9.25 -13.40
C ALA A 354 -3.85 10.49 -14.30
N ALA A 355 -4.88 11.33 -14.26
CA ALA A 355 -5.01 12.57 -15.00
C ALA A 355 -5.92 13.51 -14.22
N ALA A 356 -6.14 14.73 -14.71
CA ALA A 356 -7.07 15.66 -14.07
C ALA A 356 -8.46 15.04 -13.94
N GLY A 357 -8.94 14.93 -12.70
CA GLY A 357 -10.22 14.32 -12.34
C GLY A 357 -10.29 12.80 -12.46
N ASP A 358 -9.22 12.10 -12.87
CA ASP A 358 -9.18 10.64 -12.99
C ASP A 358 -8.41 10.02 -11.81
N PHE A 359 -9.12 9.41 -10.87
CA PHE A 359 -8.57 8.78 -9.68
C PHE A 359 -8.83 7.27 -9.67
N ARG A 360 -7.85 6.53 -9.14
CA ARG A 360 -7.86 5.08 -9.00
C ARG A 360 -7.74 4.74 -7.53
N LEU A 361 -8.57 3.84 -7.06
CA LEU A 361 -8.61 3.41 -5.68
C LEU A 361 -8.59 1.89 -5.64
N ALA A 362 -7.71 1.35 -4.81
CA ALA A 362 -7.68 -0.07 -4.50
C ALA A 362 -7.70 -0.25 -2.97
N TRP A 363 -8.33 -1.31 -2.51
CA TRP A 363 -8.48 -1.61 -1.08
C TRP A 363 -8.66 -3.09 -0.87
N GLN A 364 -8.67 -3.52 0.38
CA GLN A 364 -9.06 -4.88 0.75
C GLN A 364 -10.32 -4.87 1.59
N ASP A 365 -11.17 -5.89 1.40
CA ASP A 365 -12.32 -6.16 2.27
C ASP A 365 -12.70 -7.63 2.28
N ASP A 366 -13.49 -8.02 3.28
CA ASP A 366 -13.90 -9.40 3.55
C ASP A 366 -15.32 -9.74 3.07
N ARG A 367 -15.94 -8.95 2.18
CA ARG A 367 -17.32 -9.18 1.68
C ARG A 367 -17.55 -10.57 1.09
N THR A 368 -16.50 -11.22 0.63
CA THR A 368 -16.54 -12.59 0.09
C THR A 368 -16.32 -13.68 1.17
N GLY A 369 -16.24 -13.28 2.44
CA GLY A 369 -15.89 -14.14 3.56
C GLY A 369 -14.39 -14.26 3.82
N ARG A 370 -13.56 -13.61 3.00
CA ARG A 370 -12.11 -13.47 3.14
C ARG A 370 -11.67 -12.11 2.59
N PHE A 371 -10.55 -11.59 3.06
CA PHE A 371 -10.01 -10.35 2.54
C PHE A 371 -9.51 -10.55 1.11
N ASN A 372 -10.12 -9.84 0.18
CA ASN A 372 -9.75 -9.79 -1.22
C ASN A 372 -9.46 -8.35 -1.63
N THR A 373 -8.64 -8.18 -2.67
CA THR A 373 -8.27 -6.88 -3.21
C THR A 373 -9.30 -6.44 -4.26
N TRP A 374 -9.76 -5.22 -4.11
CA TRP A 374 -10.76 -4.58 -4.96
C TRP A 374 -10.22 -3.29 -5.56
N TYR A 375 -10.87 -2.85 -6.62
CA TYR A 375 -10.51 -1.65 -7.34
C TYR A 375 -11.75 -0.91 -7.81
N ALA A 376 -11.68 0.42 -7.82
CA ALA A 376 -12.66 1.30 -8.44
C ALA A 376 -11.97 2.51 -9.08
N ARG A 377 -12.64 3.13 -10.05
CA ARG A 377 -12.19 4.32 -10.75
C ARG A 377 -13.22 5.43 -10.62
N SER A 378 -12.76 6.64 -10.40
CA SER A 378 -13.52 7.88 -10.57
C SER A 378 -12.96 8.66 -11.75
N THR A 379 -13.83 9.27 -12.55
CA THR A 379 -13.46 10.16 -13.67
C THR A 379 -14.06 11.55 -13.52
N ASP A 380 -14.57 11.84 -12.34
CA ASP A 380 -15.23 13.11 -11.99
C ASP A 380 -14.64 13.73 -10.69
N GLY A 381 -13.35 13.51 -10.47
CA GLY A 381 -12.64 14.07 -9.32
C GLY A 381 -12.98 13.44 -7.98
N GLY A 382 -13.44 12.18 -7.95
CA GLY A 382 -13.81 11.52 -6.70
C GLY A 382 -15.25 11.79 -6.24
N ALA A 383 -16.03 12.55 -7.02
CA ALA A 383 -17.43 12.83 -6.73
C ALA A 383 -18.32 11.58 -6.85
N SER A 384 -17.95 10.66 -7.72
CA SER A 384 -18.55 9.33 -7.81
C SER A 384 -17.53 8.26 -8.21
N TRP A 385 -17.85 7.00 -7.93
CA TRP A 385 -16.98 5.85 -8.19
C TRP A 385 -17.71 4.84 -9.07
N GLY A 386 -16.99 4.33 -10.07
CA GLY A 386 -17.51 3.34 -11.02
C GLY A 386 -17.68 1.95 -10.37
N ALA A 387 -17.99 0.97 -11.21
CA ALA A 387 -18.17 -0.40 -10.76
C ALA A 387 -16.90 -0.93 -10.06
N GLN A 388 -17.10 -1.60 -8.94
CA GLN A 388 -16.03 -2.23 -8.19
C GLN A 388 -15.60 -3.53 -8.86
N VAL A 389 -14.31 -3.72 -9.03
CA VAL A 389 -13.71 -4.88 -9.67
C VAL A 389 -12.88 -5.63 -8.64
N ARG A 390 -13.13 -6.93 -8.46
CA ARG A 390 -12.27 -7.79 -7.65
C ARG A 390 -11.02 -8.12 -8.45
N LEU A 391 -9.85 -7.79 -7.92
CA LEU A 391 -8.55 -8.05 -8.54
C LEU A 391 -8.00 -9.41 -8.11
N SER A 392 -8.11 -9.74 -6.83
CA SER A 392 -7.68 -11.03 -6.30
C SER A 392 -8.74 -12.11 -6.53
N ASN A 393 -8.32 -13.30 -6.92
CA ASN A 393 -9.23 -14.41 -7.18
C ASN A 393 -8.95 -15.65 -6.33
N LEU A 394 -7.89 -15.60 -5.49
CA LEU A 394 -7.58 -16.70 -4.59
C LEU A 394 -8.67 -16.89 -3.55
N GLY A 395 -9.00 -18.15 -3.29
CA GLY A 395 -9.99 -18.51 -2.30
C GLY A 395 -9.54 -18.27 -0.85
N SER A 396 -8.23 -18.06 -0.63
CA SER A 396 -7.66 -17.76 0.69
C SER A 396 -7.90 -16.31 1.11
N GLY A 397 -7.84 -15.38 0.17
CA GLY A 397 -7.88 -13.94 0.47
C GLY A 397 -6.59 -13.46 1.14
N ALA A 398 -6.52 -12.19 1.46
CA ALA A 398 -5.43 -11.61 2.22
C ALA A 398 -5.45 -12.10 3.67
N SER A 399 -4.29 -12.33 4.26
CA SER A 399 -4.19 -12.93 5.58
C SER A 399 -3.89 -11.96 6.70
N TYR A 400 -3.35 -10.81 6.41
CA TYR A 400 -2.96 -9.88 7.46
C TYR A 400 -4.15 -9.23 8.18
N LYS A 401 -5.34 -9.29 7.63
CA LYS A 401 -6.56 -8.97 8.39
C LYS A 401 -7.46 -10.20 8.46
N HIS A 402 -7.51 -10.78 9.63
CA HIS A 402 -8.25 -12.02 9.89
C HIS A 402 -9.57 -11.69 10.63
N PRO A 403 -10.68 -12.46 10.45
CA PRO A 403 -11.91 -12.25 11.23
C PRO A 403 -11.74 -12.26 12.75
N ASN A 404 -10.62 -12.73 13.25
CA ASN A 404 -10.29 -12.75 14.67
C ASN A 404 -9.36 -11.62 15.12
N GLY A 405 -9.07 -10.67 14.25
CA GLY A 405 -8.15 -9.56 14.45
C GLY A 405 -7.01 -9.57 13.46
N TYR A 406 -6.16 -8.57 13.53
CA TYR A 406 -5.00 -8.41 12.67
C TYR A 406 -3.89 -9.39 13.07
N ASP A 407 -3.29 -10.06 12.10
CA ASP A 407 -2.05 -10.78 12.29
C ASP A 407 -1.03 -10.36 11.21
N PHE A 408 0.20 -10.22 11.56
CA PHE A 408 1.28 -9.64 10.75
C PHE A 408 1.72 -10.46 9.53
N THR A 409 0.92 -11.34 9.00
CA THR A 409 1.39 -12.35 8.08
C THR A 409 1.83 -11.80 6.72
N ASP A 410 1.22 -10.69 6.23
CA ASP A 410 1.48 -10.19 4.87
C ASP A 410 1.80 -8.69 4.80
N GLY A 411 2.00 -8.06 5.95
CA GLY A 411 2.40 -6.66 6.06
C GLY A 411 1.27 -5.65 5.99
N ASP A 412 1.64 -4.39 6.06
CA ASP A 412 0.76 -3.26 6.33
C ASP A 412 0.43 -2.45 5.08
N TYR A 413 1.09 -2.75 3.97
CA TYR A 413 1.03 -1.94 2.78
C TYR A 413 0.68 -2.77 1.55
N PHE A 414 0.07 -2.10 0.59
CA PHE A 414 0.10 -2.55 -0.79
C PHE A 414 0.28 -1.38 -1.75
N GLY A 415 0.63 -1.67 -3.01
CA GLY A 415 0.99 -0.65 -3.96
C GLY A 415 -0.08 -0.45 -5.03
N LEU A 416 -0.38 0.82 -5.33
CA LEU A 416 -1.13 1.25 -6.50
C LEU A 416 -0.38 2.37 -7.19
N ALA A 417 -0.09 2.20 -8.48
CA ALA A 417 0.45 3.28 -9.32
C ALA A 417 -0.24 3.26 -10.69
N VAL A 418 -0.26 4.42 -11.35
CA VAL A 418 -0.84 4.55 -12.68
C VAL A 418 0.25 5.06 -13.63
N SER A 419 0.41 4.38 -14.76
CA SER A 419 1.36 4.77 -15.79
C SER A 419 0.90 6.04 -16.54
N SER A 420 1.81 6.69 -17.25
CA SER A 420 1.47 7.84 -18.12
C SER A 420 0.50 7.49 -19.27
N THR A 421 0.29 6.19 -19.54
CA THR A 421 -0.70 5.69 -20.49
C THR A 421 -2.04 5.34 -19.86
N GLY A 422 -2.20 5.53 -18.55
CA GLY A 422 -3.42 5.28 -17.80
C GLY A 422 -3.62 3.84 -17.32
N VAL A 423 -2.63 2.97 -17.49
CA VAL A 423 -2.65 1.59 -16.97
C VAL A 423 -2.43 1.63 -15.47
N ALA A 424 -3.34 1.03 -14.70
CA ALA A 424 -3.17 0.84 -13.27
C ALA A 424 -2.36 -0.43 -12.99
N HIS A 425 -1.42 -0.33 -12.07
CA HIS A 425 -0.60 -1.43 -11.57
C HIS A 425 -0.88 -1.58 -10.09
N VAL A 426 -1.24 -2.80 -9.66
CA VAL A 426 -1.62 -3.09 -8.27
C VAL A 426 -0.82 -4.28 -7.77
N THR A 427 -0.27 -4.18 -6.56
CA THR A 427 0.43 -5.26 -5.88
C THR A 427 -0.02 -5.33 -4.42
N TRP A 428 -0.22 -6.55 -3.91
CA TRP A 428 -0.73 -6.80 -2.57
C TRP A 428 -0.18 -8.11 -2.00
N GLY A 429 -0.30 -8.30 -0.69
CA GLY A 429 0.02 -9.55 -0.02
C GLY A 429 -1.22 -10.44 0.13
N GLU A 430 -1.05 -11.74 -0.05
CA GLU A 430 -2.04 -12.77 0.24
C GLU A 430 -1.39 -14.00 0.84
N ALA A 431 -2.05 -14.63 1.82
CA ALA A 431 -1.62 -15.91 2.36
C ALA A 431 -2.32 -17.07 1.66
N ASP A 432 -1.69 -18.22 1.68
CA ASP A 432 -2.28 -19.48 1.19
C ASP A 432 -3.37 -20.07 2.11
N GLY A 433 -3.63 -19.41 3.26
CA GLY A 433 -4.66 -19.81 4.23
C GLY A 433 -4.30 -21.02 5.07
N SER A 434 -3.09 -21.55 4.98
CA SER A 434 -2.68 -22.76 5.71
C SER A 434 -2.15 -22.49 7.12
N SER A 435 -1.75 -21.26 7.43
CA SER A 435 -1.18 -20.88 8.73
C SER A 435 -1.33 -19.39 9.00
N LEU A 436 -1.54 -19.02 10.26
CA LEU A 436 -1.54 -17.64 10.74
C LEU A 436 -0.16 -16.96 10.71
N TYR A 437 0.91 -17.69 10.45
CA TYR A 437 2.27 -17.20 10.61
C TYR A 437 3.21 -17.60 9.47
N CYS A 438 2.73 -18.16 8.40
CA CYS A 438 3.59 -18.51 7.28
C CYS A 438 2.85 -18.48 5.94
N CYS A 439 3.62 -18.29 4.91
CA CYS A 439 3.27 -18.63 3.54
C CYS A 439 2.43 -17.56 2.83
N GLY A 440 2.62 -16.29 3.20
CA GLY A 440 2.19 -15.15 2.40
C GLY A 440 3.08 -14.96 1.17
N ASP A 441 2.50 -14.58 0.05
CA ASP A 441 3.23 -14.16 -1.13
C ASP A 441 2.67 -12.83 -1.65
N VAL A 442 3.44 -12.18 -2.50
CA VAL A 442 3.05 -10.93 -3.12
C VAL A 442 2.46 -11.21 -4.49
N TRP A 443 1.30 -10.64 -4.73
CA TRP A 443 0.53 -10.74 -5.97
C TRP A 443 0.53 -9.43 -6.73
N TYR A 444 0.27 -9.53 -8.02
CA TYR A 444 0.30 -8.39 -8.93
C TYR A 444 -0.70 -8.56 -10.07
N THR A 445 -1.30 -7.44 -10.48
CA THR A 445 -2.07 -7.32 -11.72
C THR A 445 -1.94 -5.92 -12.32
N LYS A 446 -2.38 -5.75 -13.55
CA LYS A 446 -2.48 -4.46 -14.24
C LYS A 446 -3.69 -4.39 -15.16
N GLY A 447 -4.22 -3.17 -15.39
CA GLY A 447 -5.36 -2.95 -16.27
C GLY A 447 -5.70 -1.49 -16.55
#